data_465148de37e1b6ad24ebb5ee459606f2
#
_entry.id   465148de37e1b6ad24ebb5ee459606f2
#
_cell.length_a   1.000
_cell.length_b   1.000
_cell.length_c   1.000
_cell.angle_alpha   90.00
_cell.angle_beta   90.00
_cell.angle_gamma   90.00
#
_symmetry.space_group_name_H-M   'P 1'
#
loop_
_entity.id
_entity.type
_entity.pdbx_description
1 polymer ?
#
loop_
_entity_poly.entity_id
_entity_poly.type
_entity_poly.pdbx_seq_one_letter_code
_entity_poly.pdbx_strand_id
1 'polypeptide(L)'
;MEAFGNIYRGRRVLVTGHTGFKGSWLTLWLRLLGADVAGFSLPAATDPSHWKLLELSIPETLGDIRDAALLERAVAEFRPEIVFHLAAQPLVRQSYRVPAETYATNVVGSVNVYEACRKAGCVRAVVSITTDKVYRNNEWDWGYRESDPFGGYDPYSASKACAEIATGSYRDSFWNLAEYGKGHGTLLCTARAGNVVGGGDWATDRLIPDLMRAAASGSAAVIRNPDSTRPWQHVLEPLCGYLLLGRRLLEGRPEFAEGWNFGPSEDGVVPVREVVERMRAAWDRVRAEFCPDPKAPHEACLLKLDCSKAHSRLGWKPVWNGLETVAVTAGWYRAWTENGVLATENDIEHYLRAARSRLVEGI
;
A
#
# COMPACT_ATOMS: atom_id res chain seq x y z
N MET A 1 -3.77 -10.95 -18.78
CA MET A 1 -4.56 -11.29 -17.58
C MET A 1 -5.90 -10.56 -17.65
N GLU A 2 -7.03 -11.24 -17.44
CA GLU A 2 -8.35 -10.60 -17.46
C GLU A 2 -8.87 -10.46 -16.04
N ALA A 3 -9.08 -9.23 -15.61
CA ALA A 3 -9.67 -8.87 -14.32
C ALA A 3 -10.10 -7.40 -14.33
N PHE A 4 -10.85 -6.97 -13.33
CA PHE A 4 -11.35 -5.59 -13.18
C PHE A 4 -12.11 -5.08 -14.40
N GLY A 5 -12.82 -5.96 -15.13
CA GLY A 5 -13.55 -5.60 -16.34
C GLY A 5 -12.67 -5.08 -17.47
N ASN A 6 -11.39 -5.44 -17.50
CA ASN A 6 -10.37 -5.00 -18.47
C ASN A 6 -10.20 -3.46 -18.55
N ILE A 7 -10.62 -2.72 -17.52
CA ILE A 7 -10.62 -1.23 -17.52
C ILE A 7 -9.22 -0.65 -17.69
N TYR A 8 -8.19 -1.36 -17.24
CA TYR A 8 -6.79 -0.90 -17.30
C TYR A 8 -6.11 -1.15 -18.64
N ARG A 9 -6.66 -2.03 -19.50
CA ARG A 9 -6.04 -2.37 -20.77
C ARG A 9 -5.89 -1.14 -21.67
N GLY A 10 -4.65 -0.83 -22.08
CA GLY A 10 -4.30 0.33 -22.89
C GLY A 10 -4.46 1.69 -22.19
N ARG A 11 -4.74 1.73 -20.88
CA ARG A 11 -4.79 2.97 -20.12
C ARG A 11 -3.41 3.40 -19.69
N ARG A 12 -3.15 4.70 -19.74
CA ARG A 12 -1.93 5.29 -19.19
C ARG A 12 -2.10 5.46 -17.68
N VAL A 13 -1.26 4.73 -16.93
CA VAL A 13 -1.29 4.67 -15.47
C VAL A 13 0.04 5.17 -14.92
N LEU A 14 0.03 6.20 -14.10
CA LEU A 14 1.21 6.64 -13.37
C LEU A 14 1.20 6.06 -11.95
N VAL A 15 2.31 5.44 -11.56
CA VAL A 15 2.53 4.96 -10.19
C VAL A 15 3.64 5.78 -9.55
N THR A 16 3.30 6.62 -8.55
CA THR A 16 4.35 7.25 -7.76
C THR A 16 4.79 6.30 -6.65
N GLY A 17 6.10 6.21 -6.41
CA GLY A 17 6.64 5.23 -5.45
C GLY A 17 6.73 3.81 -6.01
N HIS A 18 6.82 3.65 -7.33
CA HIS A 18 6.88 2.36 -8.03
C HIS A 18 8.08 1.49 -7.65
N THR A 19 9.19 2.10 -7.22
CA THR A 19 10.39 1.37 -6.76
C THR A 19 10.26 0.78 -5.36
N GLY A 20 9.24 1.22 -4.59
CA GLY A 20 8.95 0.70 -3.25
C GLY A 20 8.23 -0.65 -3.27
N PHE A 21 8.13 -1.30 -2.10
CA PHE A 21 7.51 -2.62 -1.95
C PHE A 21 6.11 -2.73 -2.58
N LYS A 22 5.13 -1.95 -2.11
CA LYS A 22 3.77 -1.97 -2.69
C LYS A 22 3.73 -1.49 -4.15
N GLY A 23 4.55 -0.48 -4.46
CA GLY A 23 4.57 0.12 -5.79
C GLY A 23 5.06 -0.85 -6.86
N SER A 24 6.07 -1.65 -6.57
CA SER A 24 6.60 -2.65 -7.51
C SER A 24 5.61 -3.78 -7.78
N TRP A 25 4.91 -4.28 -6.77
CA TRP A 25 3.81 -5.23 -6.93
C TRP A 25 2.67 -4.67 -7.78
N LEU A 26 2.23 -3.43 -7.49
CA LEU A 26 1.17 -2.77 -8.24
C LEU A 26 1.57 -2.53 -9.70
N THR A 27 2.81 -2.11 -9.93
CA THR A 27 3.33 -1.86 -11.29
C THR A 27 3.33 -3.14 -12.11
N LEU A 28 3.82 -4.25 -11.57
CA LEU A 28 3.74 -5.54 -12.24
C LEU A 28 2.29 -5.95 -12.52
N TRP A 29 1.40 -5.84 -11.53
CA TRP A 29 0.00 -6.23 -11.71
C TRP A 29 -0.69 -5.41 -12.81
N LEU A 30 -0.49 -4.09 -12.83
CA LEU A 30 -1.00 -3.21 -13.88
C LEU A 30 -0.46 -3.58 -15.27
N ARG A 31 0.83 -3.92 -15.37
CA ARG A 31 1.43 -4.41 -16.64
C ARG A 31 0.76 -5.71 -17.10
N LEU A 32 0.53 -6.66 -16.19
CA LEU A 32 -0.17 -7.93 -16.47
C LEU A 32 -1.63 -7.70 -16.89
N LEU A 33 -2.27 -6.62 -16.40
CA LEU A 33 -3.61 -6.20 -16.82
C LEU A 33 -3.61 -5.48 -18.19
N GLY A 34 -2.42 -5.26 -18.79
CA GLY A 34 -2.27 -4.62 -20.10
C GLY A 34 -2.32 -3.10 -20.08
N ALA A 35 -2.05 -2.47 -18.92
CA ALA A 35 -1.91 -1.03 -18.81
C ALA A 35 -0.58 -0.55 -19.42
N ASP A 36 -0.58 0.68 -19.93
CA ASP A 36 0.61 1.45 -20.23
C ASP A 36 1.04 2.18 -18.93
N VAL A 37 2.10 1.68 -18.28
CA VAL A 37 2.49 2.12 -16.94
C VAL A 37 3.76 2.93 -17.00
N ALA A 38 3.75 4.10 -16.35
CA ALA A 38 4.96 4.87 -16.03
C ALA A 38 5.16 5.00 -14.51
N GLY A 39 6.41 5.21 -14.12
CA GLY A 39 6.82 5.36 -12.73
C GLY A 39 7.41 6.73 -12.41
N PHE A 40 7.11 7.28 -11.21
CA PHE A 40 7.81 8.42 -10.63
C PHE A 40 8.21 8.08 -9.19
N SER A 41 9.50 8.04 -8.87
CA SER A 41 9.97 7.64 -7.53
C SER A 41 11.41 8.03 -7.28
N LEU A 42 11.82 8.04 -6.02
CA LEU A 42 13.23 7.91 -5.68
C LEU A 42 13.77 6.55 -6.15
N PRO A 43 15.09 6.40 -6.32
CA PRO A 43 15.71 5.09 -6.52
C PRO A 43 15.30 4.09 -5.41
N ALA A 44 15.32 2.80 -5.72
CA ALA A 44 15.01 1.78 -4.72
C ALA A 44 15.92 1.89 -3.49
N ALA A 45 15.30 1.95 -2.30
CA ALA A 45 15.99 2.25 -1.04
C ALA A 45 16.71 1.04 -0.42
N THR A 46 16.49 -0.17 -0.93
CA THR A 46 17.06 -1.43 -0.41
C THR A 46 17.80 -2.19 -1.49
N ASP A 47 18.76 -2.99 -1.06
CA ASP A 47 19.45 -3.97 -1.90
C ASP A 47 19.55 -5.30 -1.11
N PRO A 48 18.89 -6.38 -1.59
CA PRO A 48 18.05 -6.43 -2.79
C PRO A 48 16.80 -5.54 -2.69
N SER A 49 16.17 -5.25 -3.82
CA SER A 49 14.86 -4.61 -3.88
C SER A 49 13.95 -5.35 -4.85
N HIS A 50 12.67 -5.46 -4.51
CA HIS A 50 11.69 -6.14 -5.36
C HIS A 50 11.63 -5.52 -6.77
N TRP A 51 11.67 -4.18 -6.85
CA TRP A 51 11.69 -3.46 -8.13
C TRP A 51 12.82 -3.90 -9.05
N LYS A 52 14.05 -3.95 -8.50
CA LYS A 52 15.22 -4.38 -9.30
C LYS A 52 15.13 -5.85 -9.74
N LEU A 53 14.61 -6.72 -8.85
CA LEU A 53 14.45 -8.14 -9.15
C LEU A 53 13.39 -8.43 -10.21
N LEU A 54 12.37 -7.59 -10.34
CA LEU A 54 11.33 -7.75 -11.37
C LEU A 54 11.82 -7.43 -12.78
N GLU A 55 12.94 -6.71 -12.94
CA GLU A 55 13.53 -6.34 -14.23
C GLU A 55 12.50 -5.74 -15.23
N LEU A 56 11.52 -5.00 -14.69
CA LEU A 56 10.47 -4.40 -15.50
C LEU A 56 11.00 -3.22 -16.31
N SER A 57 10.74 -3.22 -17.61
CA SER A 57 11.00 -2.07 -18.48
C SER A 57 9.73 -1.23 -18.62
N ILE A 58 9.71 -0.06 -17.98
CA ILE A 58 8.67 0.97 -18.11
C ILE A 58 9.33 2.35 -18.24
N PRO A 59 8.65 3.34 -18.83
CA PRO A 59 9.06 4.72 -18.67
C PRO A 59 9.10 5.09 -17.19
N GLU A 60 10.24 5.60 -16.70
CA GLU A 60 10.36 6.04 -15.33
C GLU A 60 11.09 7.38 -15.21
N THR A 61 10.64 8.19 -14.26
CA THR A 61 11.34 9.41 -13.82
C THR A 61 11.82 9.18 -12.39
N LEU A 62 13.13 9.12 -12.20
CA LEU A 62 13.71 9.10 -10.86
C LEU A 62 13.76 10.52 -10.30
N GLY A 63 12.98 10.76 -9.23
CA GLY A 63 12.83 12.07 -8.63
C GLY A 63 12.06 12.04 -7.31
N ASP A 64 12.16 13.14 -6.59
CA ASP A 64 11.46 13.36 -5.33
C ASP A 64 10.12 14.06 -5.59
N ILE A 65 9.03 13.61 -4.98
CA ILE A 65 7.71 14.26 -5.10
C ILE A 65 7.69 15.67 -4.49
N ARG A 66 8.71 16.05 -3.72
CA ARG A 66 8.91 17.43 -3.24
C ARG A 66 9.41 18.38 -4.35
N ASP A 67 9.98 17.85 -5.43
CA ASP A 67 10.31 18.62 -6.64
C ASP A 67 9.07 18.73 -7.54
N ALA A 68 8.26 19.76 -7.26
CA ALA A 68 7.02 20.02 -7.98
C ALA A 68 7.23 20.19 -9.49
N ALA A 69 8.33 20.85 -9.89
CA ALA A 69 8.59 21.12 -11.31
C ALA A 69 8.93 19.85 -12.09
N LEU A 70 9.75 18.96 -11.51
CA LEU A 70 10.05 17.66 -12.11
C LEU A 70 8.81 16.80 -12.22
N LEU A 71 7.99 16.77 -11.17
CA LEU A 71 6.75 15.98 -11.12
C LEU A 71 5.72 16.50 -12.14
N GLU A 72 5.54 17.82 -12.25
CA GLU A 72 4.66 18.45 -13.24
C GLU A 72 5.07 18.08 -14.67
N ARG A 73 6.37 18.13 -14.99
CA ARG A 73 6.89 17.70 -16.29
C ARG A 73 6.59 16.24 -16.57
N ALA A 74 6.89 15.34 -15.62
CA ALA A 74 6.65 13.91 -15.79
C ALA A 74 5.16 13.60 -16.05
N VAL A 75 4.25 14.24 -15.31
CA VAL A 75 2.80 14.08 -15.51
C VAL A 75 2.35 14.67 -16.86
N ALA A 76 2.86 15.84 -17.24
CA ALA A 76 2.50 16.49 -18.50
C ALA A 76 2.99 15.70 -19.74
N GLU A 77 4.18 15.11 -19.68
CA GLU A 77 4.77 14.31 -20.77
C GLU A 77 4.06 12.97 -20.92
N PHE A 78 3.87 12.22 -19.84
CA PHE A 78 3.23 10.91 -19.88
C PHE A 78 1.71 11.01 -20.09
N ARG A 79 1.05 12.08 -19.60
CA ARG A 79 -0.39 12.31 -19.68
C ARG A 79 -1.23 11.15 -19.14
N PRO A 80 -1.06 10.75 -17.86
CA PRO A 80 -1.78 9.62 -17.29
C PRO A 80 -3.28 9.89 -17.23
N GLU A 81 -4.08 8.83 -17.38
CA GLU A 81 -5.53 8.86 -17.15
C GLU A 81 -5.86 8.57 -15.68
N ILE A 82 -5.00 7.79 -15.02
CA ILE A 82 -5.09 7.48 -13.59
C ILE A 82 -3.72 7.56 -12.93
N VAL A 83 -3.72 8.04 -11.69
CA VAL A 83 -2.53 8.09 -10.83
C VAL A 83 -2.78 7.27 -9.56
N PHE A 84 -1.91 6.31 -9.28
CA PHE A 84 -1.80 5.67 -7.98
C PHE A 84 -0.65 6.32 -7.22
N HIS A 85 -0.98 7.05 -6.15
CA HIS A 85 0.00 7.79 -5.38
C HIS A 85 0.43 7.01 -4.14
N LEU A 86 1.59 6.30 -4.25
CA LEU A 86 2.16 5.49 -3.17
C LEU A 86 3.45 6.10 -2.59
N ALA A 87 4.06 7.08 -3.27
CA ALA A 87 5.30 7.72 -2.81
C ALA A 87 5.09 8.37 -1.43
N ALA A 88 5.91 7.99 -0.47
CA ALA A 88 5.87 8.50 0.89
C ALA A 88 7.16 8.15 1.64
N GLN A 89 7.44 8.84 2.76
CA GLN A 89 8.30 8.32 3.82
C GLN A 89 7.44 7.38 4.69
N PRO A 90 7.62 6.03 4.65
CA PRO A 90 6.66 5.08 5.23
C PRO A 90 7.07 4.52 6.59
N LEU A 91 8.24 4.90 7.14
CA LEU A 91 8.84 4.28 8.31
C LEU A 91 8.60 5.11 9.57
N VAL A 92 7.87 4.55 10.55
CA VAL A 92 7.57 5.21 11.82
C VAL A 92 8.86 5.61 12.55
N ARG A 93 9.83 4.71 12.72
CA ARG A 93 11.10 5.02 13.42
C ARG A 93 11.90 6.11 12.72
N GLN A 94 11.91 6.11 11.39
CA GLN A 94 12.57 7.16 10.62
C GLN A 94 11.91 8.52 10.83
N SER A 95 10.58 8.57 11.00
CA SER A 95 9.86 9.82 11.21
C SER A 95 10.25 10.53 12.51
N TYR A 96 10.65 9.79 13.54
CA TYR A 96 11.21 10.38 14.76
C TYR A 96 12.59 11.02 14.54
N ARG A 97 13.38 10.50 13.60
CA ARG A 97 14.73 11.02 13.28
C ARG A 97 14.67 12.24 12.37
N VAL A 98 13.73 12.23 11.42
CA VAL A 98 13.59 13.29 10.39
C VAL A 98 12.13 13.75 10.27
N PRO A 99 11.53 14.34 11.33
CA PRO A 99 10.12 14.69 11.32
C PRO A 99 9.77 15.74 10.27
N ALA A 100 10.55 16.79 10.11
CA ALA A 100 10.29 17.83 9.11
C ALA A 100 10.29 17.27 7.67
N GLU A 101 11.24 16.40 7.34
CA GLU A 101 11.29 15.73 6.05
C GLU A 101 10.09 14.81 5.84
N THR A 102 9.65 14.10 6.89
CA THR A 102 8.47 13.25 6.86
C THR A 102 7.22 14.04 6.49
N TYR A 103 6.99 15.20 7.12
CA TYR A 103 5.86 16.09 6.75
C TYR A 103 6.03 16.68 5.36
N ALA A 104 7.22 17.14 4.99
CA ALA A 104 7.48 17.68 3.66
C ALA A 104 7.17 16.64 2.56
N THR A 105 7.59 15.40 2.75
CA THR A 105 7.32 14.32 1.79
C THR A 105 5.85 13.93 1.79
N ASN A 106 5.28 13.61 2.95
CA ASN A 106 3.96 12.99 3.02
C ASN A 106 2.80 13.98 2.80
N VAL A 107 3.00 15.25 3.17
CA VAL A 107 1.95 16.28 3.01
C VAL A 107 2.22 17.13 1.77
N VAL A 108 3.34 17.87 1.76
CA VAL A 108 3.64 18.78 0.65
C VAL A 108 3.87 17.99 -0.65
N GLY A 109 4.57 16.85 -0.59
CA GLY A 109 4.75 15.97 -1.75
C GLY A 109 3.41 15.46 -2.31
N SER A 110 2.44 15.09 -1.45
CA SER A 110 1.09 14.69 -1.92
C SER A 110 0.35 15.85 -2.58
N VAL A 111 0.44 17.07 -2.00
CA VAL A 111 -0.11 18.29 -2.60
C VAL A 111 0.50 18.54 -4.00
N ASN A 112 1.82 18.38 -4.15
CA ASN A 112 2.48 18.51 -5.45
C ASN A 112 1.94 17.51 -6.48
N VAL A 113 1.66 16.25 -6.06
CA VAL A 113 1.03 15.26 -6.96
C VAL A 113 -0.36 15.73 -7.40
N TYR A 114 -1.18 16.23 -6.48
CA TYR A 114 -2.52 16.73 -6.83
C TYR A 114 -2.45 17.96 -7.76
N GLU A 115 -1.53 18.89 -7.51
CA GLU A 115 -1.30 20.05 -8.39
C GLU A 115 -0.83 19.65 -9.79
N ALA A 116 0.11 18.68 -9.89
CA ALA A 116 0.53 18.17 -11.18
C ALA A 116 -0.63 17.53 -11.96
N CYS A 117 -1.49 16.74 -11.27
CA CYS A 117 -2.69 16.15 -11.86
C CYS A 117 -3.68 17.23 -12.32
N ARG A 118 -3.92 18.25 -11.48
CA ARG A 118 -4.86 19.35 -11.76
C ARG A 118 -4.41 20.18 -12.97
N LYS A 119 -3.14 20.56 -13.02
CA LYS A 119 -2.55 21.33 -14.12
C LYS A 119 -2.53 20.57 -15.45
N ALA A 120 -2.26 19.26 -15.41
CA ALA A 120 -2.21 18.44 -16.62
C ALA A 120 -3.59 18.27 -17.30
N GLY A 121 -4.69 18.34 -16.55
CA GLY A 121 -6.06 18.31 -17.06
C GLY A 121 -6.50 17.02 -17.77
N CYS A 122 -5.60 16.02 -17.87
CA CYS A 122 -5.89 14.71 -18.50
C CYS A 122 -6.19 13.61 -17.49
N VAL A 123 -5.91 13.83 -16.20
CA VAL A 123 -6.10 12.82 -15.14
C VAL A 123 -7.57 12.72 -14.79
N ARG A 124 -8.14 11.53 -14.89
CA ARG A 124 -9.54 11.23 -14.58
C ARG A 124 -9.72 10.65 -13.18
N ALA A 125 -8.68 9.98 -12.67
CA ALA A 125 -8.73 9.29 -11.38
C ALA A 125 -7.42 9.44 -10.62
N VAL A 126 -7.52 9.68 -9.30
CA VAL A 126 -6.37 9.64 -8.39
C VAL A 126 -6.73 8.77 -7.20
N VAL A 127 -5.94 7.74 -6.95
CA VAL A 127 -6.02 6.88 -5.75
C VAL A 127 -4.82 7.20 -4.88
N SER A 128 -5.03 7.89 -3.77
CA SER A 128 -3.97 8.30 -2.84
C SER A 128 -3.87 7.31 -1.68
N ILE A 129 -2.71 6.70 -1.50
CA ILE A 129 -2.52 5.64 -0.51
C ILE A 129 -2.02 6.23 0.81
N THR A 130 -2.79 5.99 1.85
CA THR A 130 -2.46 6.38 3.22
C THR A 130 -2.25 5.17 4.13
N THR A 131 -2.72 5.19 5.36
CA THR A 131 -2.47 4.14 6.36
C THR A 131 -3.62 4.04 7.36
N ASP A 132 -3.74 2.90 8.06
CA ASP A 132 -4.59 2.72 9.23
C ASP A 132 -4.23 3.67 10.38
N LYS A 133 -2.98 4.14 10.43
CA LYS A 133 -2.46 5.03 11.50
C LYS A 133 -2.92 6.48 11.39
N VAL A 134 -3.76 6.81 10.40
CA VAL A 134 -4.34 8.17 10.26
C VAL A 134 -5.37 8.50 11.34
N TYR A 135 -5.91 7.48 12.00
CA TYR A 135 -6.92 7.66 13.03
C TYR A 135 -6.32 8.05 14.38
N ARG A 136 -7.08 8.83 15.15
CA ARG A 136 -6.80 9.03 16.57
C ARG A 136 -6.98 7.69 17.29
N ASN A 137 -5.87 7.04 17.65
CA ASN A 137 -5.92 5.73 18.27
C ASN A 137 -6.31 5.84 19.76
N ASN A 138 -7.44 5.22 20.11
CA ASN A 138 -7.96 5.16 21.47
C ASN A 138 -7.63 3.81 22.16
N GLU A 139 -6.84 2.94 21.50
CA GLU A 139 -6.47 1.59 22.00
C GLU A 139 -7.70 0.76 22.43
N TRP A 140 -8.75 0.80 21.63
CA TRP A 140 -10.02 0.11 21.89
C TRP A 140 -10.22 -1.15 21.02
N ASP A 141 -11.24 -1.96 21.34
CA ASP A 141 -11.48 -3.25 20.70
C ASP A 141 -12.15 -3.15 19.31
N TRP A 142 -12.69 -1.99 18.94
CA TRP A 142 -13.41 -1.81 17.68
C TRP A 142 -12.49 -1.36 16.54
N GLY A 143 -12.83 -1.79 15.32
CA GLY A 143 -12.19 -1.28 14.12
C GLY A 143 -12.56 0.19 13.85
N TYR A 144 -11.57 0.99 13.38
CA TYR A 144 -11.80 2.38 12.98
C TYR A 144 -12.53 2.44 11.65
N ARG A 145 -13.56 3.29 11.60
CA ARG A 145 -14.35 3.59 10.40
C ARG A 145 -13.80 4.80 9.68
N GLU A 146 -14.16 4.95 8.42
CA GLU A 146 -13.73 6.10 7.61
C GLU A 146 -14.19 7.46 8.15
N SER A 147 -15.25 7.49 8.95
CA SER A 147 -15.80 8.67 9.62
C SER A 147 -15.16 9.01 10.96
N ASP A 148 -14.30 8.13 11.51
CA ASP A 148 -13.69 8.34 12.81
C ASP A 148 -12.61 9.44 12.74
N PRO A 149 -12.37 10.16 13.86
CA PRO A 149 -11.46 11.29 13.87
C PRO A 149 -10.03 10.94 13.46
N PHE A 150 -9.44 11.80 12.64
CA PHE A 150 -8.02 11.74 12.33
C PHE A 150 -7.17 12.14 13.54
N GLY A 151 -5.93 11.63 13.57
CA GLY A 151 -4.96 11.91 14.60
C GLY A 151 -3.57 11.48 14.17
N GLY A 152 -2.93 10.71 15.01
CA GLY A 152 -1.58 10.17 14.78
C GLY A 152 -0.66 10.54 15.92
N TYR A 153 -0.10 9.53 16.59
CA TYR A 153 0.77 9.75 17.72
C TYR A 153 2.17 10.19 17.28
N ASP A 154 2.73 9.51 16.32
CA ASP A 154 4.07 9.77 15.79
C ASP A 154 4.03 10.65 14.53
N PRO A 155 5.19 11.25 14.13
CA PRO A 155 5.23 12.14 12.97
C PRO A 155 4.81 11.49 11.65
N TYR A 156 5.05 10.18 11.46
CA TYR A 156 4.56 9.46 10.28
C TYR A 156 3.04 9.39 10.27
N SER A 157 2.45 8.92 11.36
CA SER A 157 1.01 8.77 11.52
C SER A 157 0.29 10.12 11.36
N ALA A 158 0.79 11.16 12.03
CA ALA A 158 0.26 12.52 11.92
C ALA A 158 0.42 13.08 10.51
N SER A 159 1.56 12.86 9.83
CA SER A 159 1.75 13.34 8.45
C SER A 159 0.77 12.68 7.46
N LYS A 160 0.46 11.40 7.67
CA LYS A 160 -0.53 10.69 6.84
C LYS A 160 -1.96 11.16 7.13
N ALA A 161 -2.30 11.50 8.37
CA ALA A 161 -3.57 12.17 8.72
C ALA A 161 -3.68 13.55 8.05
N CYS A 162 -2.61 14.34 8.05
CA CYS A 162 -2.55 15.61 7.33
C CYS A 162 -2.74 15.43 5.81
N ALA A 163 -2.17 14.36 5.23
CA ALA A 163 -2.39 14.04 3.82
C ALA A 163 -3.86 13.70 3.52
N GLU A 164 -4.57 13.00 4.42
CA GLU A 164 -6.02 12.78 4.31
C GLU A 164 -6.81 14.08 4.33
N ILE A 165 -6.48 15.01 5.24
CA ILE A 165 -7.12 16.33 5.34
C ILE A 165 -6.84 17.13 4.07
N ALA A 166 -5.60 17.16 3.58
CA ALA A 166 -5.25 17.82 2.33
C ALA A 166 -6.02 17.22 1.14
N THR A 167 -6.16 15.89 1.08
CA THR A 167 -6.92 15.19 0.04
C THR A 167 -8.40 15.61 0.08
N GLY A 168 -9.00 15.66 1.27
CA GLY A 168 -10.38 16.17 1.46
C GLY A 168 -10.54 17.59 0.94
N SER A 169 -9.61 18.50 1.32
CA SER A 169 -9.60 19.88 0.86
C SER A 169 -9.51 20.01 -0.67
N TYR A 170 -8.64 19.20 -1.32
CA TYR A 170 -8.54 19.19 -2.79
C TYR A 170 -9.82 18.71 -3.46
N ARG A 171 -10.46 17.68 -2.92
CA ARG A 171 -11.74 17.18 -3.40
C ARG A 171 -12.84 18.25 -3.27
N ASP A 172 -12.91 18.93 -2.14
CA ASP A 172 -13.96 19.91 -1.90
C ASP A 172 -13.75 21.22 -2.68
N SER A 173 -12.49 21.64 -2.87
CA SER A 173 -12.14 22.94 -3.46
C SER A 173 -11.95 22.91 -4.98
N PHE A 174 -11.34 21.84 -5.52
CA PHE A 174 -10.92 21.78 -6.93
C PHE A 174 -11.59 20.65 -7.71
N TRP A 175 -12.00 19.58 -7.04
CA TRP A 175 -12.64 18.41 -7.64
C TRP A 175 -13.97 18.09 -6.93
N ASN A 176 -14.76 19.14 -6.69
CA ASN A 176 -16.04 19.04 -5.99
C ASN A 176 -17.02 18.16 -6.76
N LEU A 177 -17.58 17.16 -6.07
CA LEU A 177 -18.42 16.14 -6.70
C LEU A 177 -19.70 16.72 -7.33
N ALA A 178 -20.19 17.86 -6.86
CA ALA A 178 -21.33 18.55 -7.46
C ALA A 178 -21.01 19.16 -8.84
N GLU A 179 -19.72 19.43 -9.10
CA GLU A 179 -19.23 20.00 -10.36
C GLU A 179 -18.62 18.93 -11.29
N TYR A 180 -18.62 17.65 -10.88
CA TYR A 180 -18.11 16.56 -11.70
C TYR A 180 -18.86 16.44 -13.03
N GLY A 181 -18.11 16.37 -14.14
CA GLY A 181 -18.65 16.36 -15.51
C GLY A 181 -19.08 17.75 -16.04
N LYS A 182 -18.96 18.82 -15.24
CA LYS A 182 -19.24 20.21 -15.64
C LYS A 182 -17.96 21.06 -15.58
N GLY A 183 -17.42 21.25 -14.38
CA GLY A 183 -16.22 22.05 -14.13
C GLY A 183 -14.92 21.26 -14.20
N HIS A 184 -14.97 19.96 -13.93
CA HIS A 184 -13.82 19.06 -13.98
C HIS A 184 -14.24 17.61 -14.29
N GLY A 185 -13.24 16.75 -14.63
CA GLY A 185 -13.45 15.33 -14.89
C GLY A 185 -12.60 14.40 -14.02
N THR A 186 -12.06 14.91 -12.91
CA THR A 186 -11.15 14.16 -12.02
C THR A 186 -11.89 13.71 -10.76
N LEU A 187 -11.72 12.44 -10.38
CA LEU A 187 -12.19 11.88 -9.12
C LEU A 187 -10.99 11.50 -8.25
N LEU A 188 -11.02 11.85 -6.95
CA LEU A 188 -9.95 11.64 -5.99
C LEU A 188 -10.46 10.85 -4.79
N CYS A 189 -9.82 9.71 -4.47
CA CYS A 189 -10.09 8.95 -3.26
C CYS A 189 -8.82 8.69 -2.44
N THR A 190 -8.99 8.30 -1.18
CA THR A 190 -7.90 7.75 -0.35
C THR A 190 -8.15 6.29 -0.02
N ALA A 191 -7.06 5.53 0.11
CA ALA A 191 -7.08 4.12 0.47
C ALA A 191 -6.15 3.87 1.68
N ARG A 192 -6.75 3.46 2.80
CA ARG A 192 -6.08 3.21 4.07
C ARG A 192 -5.87 1.72 4.25
N ALA A 193 -4.65 1.31 4.56
CA ALA A 193 -4.34 -0.09 4.83
C ALA A 193 -3.33 -0.20 5.96
N GLY A 194 -3.49 -1.23 6.79
CA GLY A 194 -2.64 -1.55 7.92
C GLY A 194 -1.39 -2.35 7.54
N ASN A 195 -0.95 -3.21 8.43
CA ASN A 195 0.27 -4.01 8.30
C ASN A 195 0.23 -4.94 7.09
N VAL A 196 0.91 -4.53 6.04
CA VAL A 196 0.94 -5.24 4.77
C VAL A 196 2.25 -6.02 4.67
N VAL A 197 2.15 -7.32 4.37
CA VAL A 197 3.27 -8.24 4.21
C VAL A 197 3.23 -8.91 2.84
N GLY A 198 4.36 -9.45 2.40
CA GLY A 198 4.48 -10.14 1.11
C GLY A 198 5.94 -10.28 0.72
N GLY A 199 6.21 -11.04 -0.31
CA GLY A 199 7.56 -11.20 -0.82
C GLY A 199 8.16 -9.91 -1.34
N GLY A 200 9.48 -9.77 -1.21
CA GLY A 200 10.21 -8.63 -1.75
C GLY A 200 10.19 -7.34 -0.91
N ASP A 201 9.68 -7.35 0.32
CA ASP A 201 9.92 -6.28 1.28
C ASP A 201 11.26 -6.52 1.99
N TRP A 202 12.21 -5.61 1.84
CA TRP A 202 13.50 -5.63 2.56
C TRP A 202 13.72 -4.41 3.43
N ALA A 203 12.66 -3.67 3.75
CA ALA A 203 12.77 -2.51 4.64
C ALA A 203 13.28 -2.94 6.02
N THR A 204 14.13 -2.11 6.61
CA THR A 204 14.64 -2.31 7.98
C THR A 204 13.57 -2.01 9.03
N ASP A 205 13.75 -2.55 10.23
CA ASP A 205 12.85 -2.35 11.38
C ASP A 205 11.40 -2.83 11.12
N ARG A 206 11.24 -3.85 10.26
CA ARG A 206 9.96 -4.54 10.04
C ARG A 206 10.09 -6.03 10.32
N LEU A 207 9.09 -6.61 10.98
CA LEU A 207 9.10 -8.00 11.44
C LEU A 207 9.46 -9.00 10.33
N ILE A 208 8.67 -9.03 9.25
CA ILE A 208 8.84 -10.04 8.20
C ILE A 208 10.17 -9.87 7.46
N PRO A 209 10.55 -8.68 6.96
CA PRO A 209 11.86 -8.47 6.38
C PRO A 209 13.03 -8.88 7.29
N ASP A 210 12.95 -8.57 8.60
CA ASP A 210 14.01 -8.92 9.55
C ASP A 210 14.11 -10.43 9.75
N LEU A 211 12.98 -11.14 9.88
CA LEU A 211 12.92 -12.62 9.92
C LEU A 211 13.50 -13.24 8.65
N MET A 212 13.15 -12.72 7.49
CA MET A 212 13.58 -13.27 6.21
C MET A 212 15.07 -13.05 5.94
N ARG A 213 15.59 -11.86 6.32
CA ARG A 213 17.07 -11.63 6.26
C ARG A 213 17.82 -12.58 7.20
N ALA A 214 17.32 -12.76 8.41
CA ALA A 214 17.91 -13.69 9.36
C ALA A 214 17.88 -15.14 8.85
N ALA A 215 16.75 -15.59 8.30
CA ALA A 215 16.60 -16.91 7.72
C ALA A 215 17.55 -17.13 6.53
N ALA A 216 17.70 -16.14 5.66
CA ALA A 216 18.60 -16.19 4.51
C ALA A 216 20.08 -16.28 4.94
N SER A 217 20.47 -15.60 6.02
CA SER A 217 21.84 -15.62 6.57
C SER A 217 22.10 -16.75 7.57
N GLY A 218 21.09 -17.58 7.88
CA GLY A 218 21.20 -18.66 8.87
C GLY A 218 21.27 -18.19 10.33
N SER A 219 20.89 -16.93 10.61
CA SER A 219 20.87 -16.34 11.95
C SER A 219 19.46 -16.33 12.55
N ALA A 220 19.30 -15.82 13.79
CA ALA A 220 18.02 -15.59 14.41
C ALA A 220 17.67 -14.09 14.39
N ALA A 221 16.41 -13.78 14.13
CA ALA A 221 15.90 -12.40 14.23
C ALA A 221 15.56 -12.07 15.70
N VAL A 222 15.91 -10.85 16.13
CA VAL A 222 15.56 -10.36 17.48
C VAL A 222 14.18 -9.70 17.45
N ILE A 223 13.23 -10.26 18.20
CA ILE A 223 11.85 -9.80 18.31
C ILE A 223 11.66 -9.03 19.62
N ARG A 224 11.38 -7.73 19.53
CA ARG A 224 11.30 -6.83 20.69
C ARG A 224 9.92 -6.76 21.32
N ASN A 225 8.85 -6.90 20.52
CA ASN A 225 7.45 -6.79 20.95
C ASN A 225 6.64 -8.02 20.55
N PRO A 226 6.89 -9.22 21.15
CA PRO A 226 6.28 -10.47 20.70
C PRO A 226 4.78 -10.55 20.93
N ASP A 227 4.25 -9.86 21.93
CA ASP A 227 2.85 -9.95 22.35
C ASP A 227 1.96 -8.84 21.72
N SER A 228 2.56 -7.91 20.95
CA SER A 228 1.80 -6.92 20.21
C SER A 228 0.96 -7.56 19.11
N THR A 229 -0.33 -7.25 19.11
CA THR A 229 -1.26 -7.71 18.07
C THR A 229 -1.29 -6.74 16.88
N ARG A 230 -1.27 -7.27 15.67
CA ARG A 230 -1.32 -6.47 14.43
C ARG A 230 -2.28 -7.11 13.42
N PRO A 231 -2.94 -6.28 12.59
CA PRO A 231 -3.79 -6.77 11.50
C PRO A 231 -2.93 -7.09 10.26
N TRP A 232 -2.53 -8.36 10.13
CA TRP A 232 -1.66 -8.81 9.05
C TRP A 232 -2.45 -9.13 7.79
N GLN A 233 -2.08 -8.54 6.66
CA GLN A 233 -2.68 -8.84 5.36
C GLN A 233 -1.62 -8.94 4.27
N HIS A 234 -1.86 -9.79 3.27
CA HIS A 234 -0.97 -9.88 2.12
C HIS A 234 -1.04 -8.61 1.27
N VAL A 235 0.06 -8.26 0.61
CA VAL A 235 0.16 -7.05 -0.23
C VAL A 235 -0.91 -7.00 -1.33
N LEU A 236 -1.31 -8.13 -1.85
CA LEU A 236 -2.34 -8.23 -2.88
C LEU A 236 -3.74 -7.85 -2.39
N GLU A 237 -4.01 -7.95 -1.09
CA GLU A 237 -5.31 -7.55 -0.52
C GLU A 237 -5.60 -6.06 -0.72
N PRO A 238 -4.79 -5.13 -0.17
CA PRO A 238 -5.05 -3.72 -0.38
C PRO A 238 -4.83 -3.31 -1.84
N LEU A 239 -3.88 -3.93 -2.58
CA LEU A 239 -3.68 -3.63 -3.99
C LEU A 239 -4.92 -3.97 -4.83
N CYS A 240 -5.60 -5.08 -4.54
CA CYS A 240 -6.90 -5.41 -5.13
C CYS A 240 -7.92 -4.30 -4.86
N GLY A 241 -8.01 -3.84 -3.60
CA GLY A 241 -8.88 -2.73 -3.22
C GLY A 241 -8.56 -1.44 -3.99
N TYR A 242 -7.26 -1.11 -4.15
CA TYR A 242 -6.83 0.07 -4.91
C TYR A 242 -7.22 -0.03 -6.39
N LEU A 243 -7.07 -1.23 -6.99
CA LEU A 243 -7.46 -1.48 -8.37
C LEU A 243 -8.99 -1.43 -8.55
N LEU A 244 -9.77 -1.93 -7.60
CA LEU A 244 -11.23 -1.78 -7.63
C LEU A 244 -11.65 -0.31 -7.51
N LEU A 245 -11.05 0.48 -6.62
CA LEU A 245 -11.29 1.92 -6.53
C LEU A 245 -10.93 2.63 -7.84
N GLY A 246 -9.73 2.39 -8.35
CA GLY A 246 -9.29 2.96 -9.62
C GLY A 246 -10.26 2.65 -10.77
N ARG A 247 -10.77 1.42 -10.84
CA ARG A 247 -11.82 1.02 -11.78
C ARG A 247 -13.08 1.89 -11.61
N ARG A 248 -13.64 1.98 -10.40
CA ARG A 248 -14.85 2.77 -10.13
C ARG A 248 -14.69 4.24 -10.50
N LEU A 249 -13.53 4.83 -10.18
CA LEU A 249 -13.25 6.20 -10.57
C LEU A 249 -13.13 6.38 -12.09
N LEU A 250 -12.47 5.44 -12.79
CA LEU A 250 -12.37 5.48 -14.26
C LEU A 250 -13.73 5.24 -14.95
N GLU A 251 -14.63 4.48 -14.33
CA GLU A 251 -16.03 4.32 -14.75
C GLU A 251 -16.87 5.61 -14.54
N GLY A 252 -16.29 6.64 -13.90
CA GLY A 252 -16.98 7.91 -13.64
C GLY A 252 -17.99 7.85 -12.50
N ARG A 253 -17.72 7.06 -11.46
CA ARG A 253 -18.57 6.83 -10.30
C ARG A 253 -18.15 7.75 -9.14
N PRO A 254 -18.72 8.97 -9.01
CA PRO A 254 -18.28 9.96 -8.02
C PRO A 254 -18.51 9.51 -6.57
N GLU A 255 -19.45 8.62 -6.30
CA GLU A 255 -19.73 8.08 -4.97
C GLU A 255 -18.57 7.25 -4.38
N PHE A 256 -17.55 6.92 -5.18
CA PHE A 256 -16.32 6.26 -4.72
C PHE A 256 -15.17 7.24 -4.44
N ALA A 257 -15.34 8.53 -4.74
CA ALA A 257 -14.33 9.56 -4.48
C ALA A 257 -14.33 10.00 -3.00
N GLU A 258 -14.01 9.09 -2.11
CA GLU A 258 -13.96 9.28 -0.65
C GLU A 258 -12.86 8.43 -0.01
N GLY A 259 -12.77 8.36 1.33
CA GLY A 259 -11.82 7.51 2.04
C GLY A 259 -12.32 6.06 2.14
N TRP A 260 -11.40 5.08 2.06
CA TRP A 260 -11.71 3.65 2.08
C TRP A 260 -10.72 2.89 2.95
N ASN A 261 -11.23 1.98 3.78
CA ASN A 261 -10.45 1.09 4.64
C ASN A 261 -10.28 -0.30 4.02
N PHE A 262 -9.04 -0.82 4.06
CA PHE A 262 -8.69 -2.17 3.62
C PHE A 262 -7.87 -2.86 4.72
N GLY A 263 -8.44 -3.82 5.39
CA GLY A 263 -7.83 -4.59 6.48
C GLY A 263 -8.13 -6.08 6.35
N PRO A 264 -7.40 -6.94 7.07
CA PRO A 264 -7.63 -8.38 7.04
C PRO A 264 -8.97 -8.74 7.70
N SER A 265 -9.39 -9.99 7.50
CA SER A 265 -10.38 -10.65 8.35
C SER A 265 -9.85 -10.79 9.79
N GLU A 266 -10.73 -11.09 10.75
CA GLU A 266 -10.36 -11.16 12.18
C GLU A 266 -9.28 -12.19 12.49
N ASP A 267 -9.20 -13.29 11.75
CA ASP A 267 -8.15 -14.31 11.86
C ASP A 267 -6.75 -13.85 11.41
N GLY A 268 -6.67 -12.69 10.72
CA GLY A 268 -5.41 -11.98 10.43
C GLY A 268 -4.96 -11.05 11.55
N VAL A 269 -5.76 -10.85 12.60
CA VAL A 269 -5.42 -10.01 13.76
C VAL A 269 -4.79 -10.88 14.85
N VAL A 270 -3.49 -11.09 14.76
CA VAL A 270 -2.77 -12.02 15.65
C VAL A 270 -1.50 -11.39 16.24
N PRO A 271 -1.03 -11.91 17.40
CA PRO A 271 0.22 -11.46 18.00
C PRO A 271 1.43 -11.74 17.10
N VAL A 272 2.46 -10.91 17.24
CA VAL A 272 3.75 -11.07 16.53
C VAL A 272 4.33 -12.48 16.76
N ARG A 273 4.26 -13.01 17.98
CA ARG A 273 4.71 -14.36 18.34
C ARG A 273 4.09 -15.43 17.45
N GLU A 274 2.78 -15.34 17.22
CA GLU A 274 2.07 -16.31 16.40
C GLU A 274 2.48 -16.23 14.92
N VAL A 275 2.71 -15.02 14.40
CA VAL A 275 3.25 -14.86 13.04
C VAL A 275 4.61 -15.53 12.91
N VAL A 276 5.49 -15.38 13.88
CA VAL A 276 6.81 -16.03 13.91
C VAL A 276 6.69 -17.55 13.87
N GLU A 277 5.79 -18.13 14.68
CA GLU A 277 5.57 -19.58 14.71
C GLU A 277 5.00 -20.09 13.37
N ARG A 278 4.03 -19.37 12.79
CA ARG A 278 3.48 -19.70 11.47
C ARG A 278 4.55 -19.62 10.37
N MET A 279 5.43 -18.59 10.40
CA MET A 279 6.55 -18.47 9.48
C MET A 279 7.55 -19.62 9.64
N ARG A 280 7.85 -20.02 10.87
CA ARG A 280 8.72 -21.18 11.16
C ARG A 280 8.13 -22.48 10.64
N ALA A 281 6.82 -22.67 10.75
CA ALA A 281 6.15 -23.85 10.20
C ALA A 281 6.20 -23.89 8.66
N ALA A 282 6.16 -22.71 7.99
CA ALA A 282 6.24 -22.60 6.54
C ALA A 282 7.68 -22.72 5.98
N TRP A 283 8.67 -22.31 6.78
CA TRP A 283 10.09 -22.38 6.40
C TRP A 283 10.98 -22.60 7.64
N ASP A 284 11.56 -23.77 7.74
CA ASP A 284 12.34 -24.28 8.89
C ASP A 284 13.61 -23.48 9.21
N ARG A 285 14.13 -22.68 8.26
CA ARG A 285 15.23 -21.75 8.48
C ARG A 285 14.84 -20.53 9.31
N VAL A 286 13.56 -20.24 9.50
CA VAL A 286 13.11 -19.08 10.29
C VAL A 286 13.40 -19.33 11.77
N ARG A 287 14.27 -18.49 12.34
CA ARG A 287 14.65 -18.50 13.75
C ARG A 287 14.44 -17.14 14.36
N ALA A 288 13.95 -17.08 15.58
CA ALA A 288 13.75 -15.85 16.30
C ALA A 288 14.08 -15.99 17.79
N GLU A 289 14.61 -14.91 18.36
CA GLU A 289 14.84 -14.73 19.79
C GLU A 289 13.92 -13.62 20.30
N PHE A 290 13.16 -13.90 21.35
CA PHE A 290 12.25 -12.93 21.95
C PHE A 290 12.98 -12.15 23.03
N CYS A 291 13.30 -10.89 22.76
CA CYS A 291 14.01 -9.98 23.65
C CYS A 291 13.19 -8.70 23.83
N PRO A 292 12.18 -8.68 24.72
CA PRO A 292 11.36 -7.50 24.96
C PRO A 292 12.20 -6.28 25.35
N ASP A 293 11.96 -5.13 24.69
CA ASP A 293 12.64 -3.87 24.98
C ASP A 293 11.65 -2.87 25.61
N PRO A 294 11.70 -2.69 26.95
CA PRO A 294 10.80 -1.76 27.65
C PRO A 294 11.06 -0.28 27.33
N LYS A 295 12.18 0.04 26.65
CA LYS A 295 12.53 1.41 26.23
C LYS A 295 12.23 1.67 24.76
N ALA A 296 11.61 0.71 24.06
CA ALA A 296 11.21 0.90 22.66
C ALA A 296 10.25 2.11 22.54
N PRO A 297 10.34 2.90 21.45
CA PRO A 297 9.36 3.95 21.18
C PRO A 297 7.94 3.40 21.20
N HIS A 298 6.99 4.22 21.63
CA HIS A 298 5.58 3.84 21.66
C HIS A 298 5.12 3.38 20.28
N GLU A 299 4.58 2.17 20.22
CA GLU A 299 3.86 1.64 19.07
C GLU A 299 2.45 1.23 19.53
N ALA A 300 1.43 1.53 18.72
CA ALA A 300 0.06 1.16 19.04
C ALA A 300 -0.05 -0.35 19.35
N CYS A 301 -0.73 -0.70 20.44
CA CYS A 301 -0.96 -2.10 20.83
C CYS A 301 -2.16 -2.68 20.07
N LEU A 302 -3.24 -1.91 19.98
CA LEU A 302 -4.47 -2.27 19.29
C LEU A 302 -4.74 -1.26 18.18
N LEU A 303 -4.80 -1.74 16.95
CA LEU A 303 -5.19 -0.94 15.79
C LEU A 303 -5.76 -1.87 14.73
N LYS A 304 -7.03 -1.74 14.44
CA LYS A 304 -7.70 -2.46 13.35
C LYS A 304 -8.68 -1.56 12.60
N LEU A 305 -8.99 -1.91 11.37
CA LEU A 305 -9.92 -1.18 10.51
C LEU A 305 -11.28 -1.87 10.47
N ASP A 306 -12.36 -1.10 10.49
CA ASP A 306 -13.67 -1.56 10.04
C ASP A 306 -13.72 -1.41 8.50
N CYS A 307 -13.88 -2.54 7.81
CA CYS A 307 -13.94 -2.61 6.35
C CYS A 307 -15.36 -2.82 5.81
N SER A 308 -16.39 -2.67 6.65
CA SER A 308 -17.79 -2.92 6.28
C SER A 308 -18.23 -2.10 5.07
N LYS A 309 -17.72 -0.87 4.91
CA LYS A 309 -17.97 -0.01 3.76
C LYS A 309 -17.39 -0.60 2.47
N ALA A 310 -16.13 -1.06 2.50
CA ALA A 310 -15.49 -1.70 1.34
C ALA A 310 -16.22 -2.99 0.97
N HIS A 311 -16.66 -3.78 1.97
CA HIS A 311 -17.43 -5.00 1.75
C HIS A 311 -18.77 -4.72 1.06
N SER A 312 -19.54 -3.75 1.57
CA SER A 312 -20.93 -3.52 1.14
C SER A 312 -21.05 -2.68 -0.13
N ARG A 313 -20.16 -1.69 -0.34
CA ARG A 313 -20.29 -0.73 -1.43
C ARG A 313 -19.33 -0.99 -2.58
N LEU A 314 -18.10 -1.45 -2.30
CA LEU A 314 -17.10 -1.73 -3.31
C LEU A 314 -17.09 -3.21 -3.76
N GLY A 315 -17.68 -4.12 -2.97
CA GLY A 315 -17.64 -5.56 -3.19
C GLY A 315 -16.29 -6.20 -2.86
N TRP A 316 -15.37 -5.42 -2.25
CA TRP A 316 -14.07 -5.93 -1.82
C TRP A 316 -14.19 -6.70 -0.50
N LYS A 317 -13.52 -7.84 -0.44
CA LYS A 317 -13.34 -8.64 0.79
C LYS A 317 -11.95 -9.24 0.79
N PRO A 318 -11.34 -9.48 1.97
CA PRO A 318 -10.07 -10.22 2.04
C PRO A 318 -10.21 -11.59 1.39
N VAL A 319 -9.25 -11.91 0.52
CA VAL A 319 -9.21 -13.20 -0.19
C VAL A 319 -8.45 -14.23 0.63
N TRP A 320 -7.27 -13.89 1.11
CA TRP A 320 -6.45 -14.78 1.93
C TRP A 320 -6.63 -14.50 3.42
N ASN A 321 -6.78 -15.54 4.19
CA ASN A 321 -6.78 -15.47 5.65
C ASN A 321 -5.34 -15.28 6.20
N GLY A 322 -5.22 -15.15 7.52
CA GLY A 322 -3.91 -14.93 8.15
C GLY A 322 -2.92 -16.07 7.96
N LEU A 323 -3.38 -17.34 7.86
CA LEU A 323 -2.51 -18.49 7.59
C LEU A 323 -2.03 -18.49 6.14
N GLU A 324 -2.94 -18.28 5.18
CA GLU A 324 -2.61 -18.18 3.75
C GLU A 324 -1.63 -17.03 3.50
N THR A 325 -1.86 -15.86 4.11
CA THR A 325 -0.97 -14.70 4.03
C THR A 325 0.46 -15.01 4.45
N VAL A 326 0.62 -15.67 5.60
CA VAL A 326 1.94 -16.03 6.12
C VAL A 326 2.61 -17.10 5.24
N ALA A 327 1.86 -18.12 4.82
CA ALA A 327 2.38 -19.22 4.01
C ALA A 327 2.87 -18.74 2.64
N VAL A 328 2.08 -17.92 1.94
CA VAL A 328 2.46 -17.36 0.63
C VAL A 328 3.67 -16.45 0.78
N THR A 329 3.69 -15.57 1.80
CA THR A 329 4.83 -14.69 2.06
C THR A 329 6.12 -15.48 2.31
N ALA A 330 6.09 -16.48 3.19
CA ALA A 330 7.25 -17.33 3.47
C ALA A 330 7.70 -18.12 2.23
N GLY A 331 6.73 -18.64 1.46
CA GLY A 331 6.98 -19.36 0.21
C GLY A 331 7.72 -18.53 -0.83
N TRP A 332 7.34 -17.25 -0.98
CA TRP A 332 8.02 -16.32 -1.88
C TRP A 332 9.49 -16.15 -1.52
N TYR A 333 9.79 -15.85 -0.22
CA TYR A 333 11.17 -15.67 0.22
C TYR A 333 11.99 -16.95 0.14
N ARG A 334 11.39 -18.11 0.46
CA ARG A 334 12.02 -19.42 0.34
C ARG A 334 12.39 -19.70 -1.12
N ALA A 335 11.47 -19.51 -2.05
CA ALA A 335 11.71 -19.75 -3.49
C ALA A 335 12.85 -18.88 -4.02
N TRP A 336 12.86 -17.59 -3.63
CA TRP A 336 13.93 -16.67 -4.03
C TRP A 336 15.28 -17.04 -3.38
N THR A 337 15.29 -17.31 -2.07
CA THR A 337 16.54 -17.58 -1.32
C THR A 337 17.19 -18.91 -1.72
N GLU A 338 16.38 -19.94 -1.95
CA GLU A 338 16.88 -21.28 -2.23
C GLU A 338 17.13 -21.54 -3.72
N ASN A 339 16.36 -20.91 -4.60
CA ASN A 339 16.35 -21.23 -6.03
C ASN A 339 16.49 -20.01 -6.96
N GLY A 340 16.54 -18.78 -6.42
CA GLY A 340 16.55 -17.55 -7.23
C GLY A 340 15.24 -17.28 -7.97
N VAL A 341 14.14 -17.96 -7.60
CA VAL A 341 12.86 -17.87 -8.30
C VAL A 341 11.98 -16.77 -7.69
N LEU A 342 11.51 -15.86 -8.51
CA LEU A 342 10.52 -14.83 -8.12
C LEU A 342 9.10 -15.36 -8.28
N ALA A 343 8.40 -15.58 -7.17
CA ALA A 343 7.04 -16.10 -7.19
C ALA A 343 5.96 -15.02 -7.44
N THR A 344 6.35 -13.75 -7.64
CA THR A 344 5.44 -12.60 -7.65
C THR A 344 4.30 -12.73 -8.66
N GLU A 345 4.58 -13.11 -9.90
CA GLU A 345 3.56 -13.28 -10.94
C GLU A 345 2.64 -14.47 -10.64
N ASN A 346 3.21 -15.59 -10.18
CA ASN A 346 2.45 -16.76 -9.74
C ASN A 346 1.53 -16.44 -8.56
N ASP A 347 1.99 -15.62 -7.62
CA ASP A 347 1.19 -15.19 -6.46
C ASP A 347 0.01 -14.31 -6.88
N ILE A 348 0.21 -13.40 -7.85
CA ILE A 348 -0.88 -12.61 -8.44
C ILE A 348 -1.91 -13.52 -9.10
N GLU A 349 -1.48 -14.49 -9.90
CA GLU A 349 -2.39 -15.43 -10.55
C GLU A 349 -3.14 -16.32 -9.55
N HIS A 350 -2.43 -16.80 -8.52
CA HIS A 350 -3.03 -17.58 -7.44
C HIS A 350 -4.09 -16.74 -6.69
N TYR A 351 -3.75 -15.49 -6.35
CA TYR A 351 -4.68 -14.56 -5.71
C TYR A 351 -5.94 -14.34 -6.55
N LEU A 352 -5.81 -14.10 -7.85
CA LEU A 352 -6.96 -13.90 -8.73
C LEU A 352 -7.85 -15.16 -8.85
N ARG A 353 -7.25 -16.33 -8.92
CA ARG A 353 -8.02 -17.60 -8.89
C ARG A 353 -8.82 -17.75 -7.59
N ALA A 354 -8.18 -17.47 -6.46
CA ALA A 354 -8.84 -17.51 -5.15
C ALA A 354 -9.94 -16.44 -5.02
N ALA A 355 -9.70 -15.22 -5.50
CA ALA A 355 -10.68 -14.13 -5.50
C ALA A 355 -11.94 -14.48 -6.30
N ARG A 356 -11.78 -15.05 -7.49
CA ARG A 356 -12.90 -15.52 -8.31
C ARG A 356 -13.70 -16.63 -7.62
N SER A 357 -13.03 -17.60 -6.99
CA SER A 357 -13.71 -18.68 -6.26
C SER A 357 -14.49 -18.18 -5.05
N ARG A 358 -14.07 -17.07 -4.45
CA ARG A 358 -14.72 -16.42 -3.30
C ARG A 358 -15.70 -15.32 -3.72
N LEU A 359 -15.99 -15.19 -5.02
CA LEU A 359 -16.95 -14.26 -5.59
C LEU A 359 -16.66 -12.79 -5.20
N VAL A 360 -15.40 -12.38 -5.22
CA VAL A 360 -15.05 -10.97 -5.06
C VAL A 360 -15.53 -10.20 -6.28
N GLU A 361 -16.41 -9.24 -6.06
CA GLU A 361 -17.11 -8.54 -7.13
C GLU A 361 -16.13 -7.76 -8.03
N GLY A 362 -16.19 -8.01 -9.30
CA GLY A 362 -15.42 -7.27 -10.30
C GLY A 362 -14.04 -7.82 -10.64
N ILE A 363 -13.67 -9.04 -10.18
CA ILE A 363 -12.42 -9.73 -10.51
C ILE A 363 -12.63 -10.87 -11.51
#